data_bf56c0a710307c396a03258329f57a95
#
_entry.id   bf56c0a710307c396a03258329f57a95
#
_cell.length_a   1.000
_cell.length_b   1.000
_cell.length_c   1.000
_cell.angle_alpha   90.00
_cell.angle_beta   90.00
_cell.angle_gamma   90.00
#
_symmetry.space_group_name_H-M   'P 1'
#
loop_
_entity.id
_entity.type
_entity.pdbx_description
1 polymer ?
#
loop_
_entity_poly.entity_id
_entity_poly.type
_entity_poly.pdbx_seq_one_letter_code
_entity_poly.pdbx_strand_id
1 'polypeptide(L)'
;MPTIKDIAKIAGVSHGTVSNVLNGRGNVSVEKIEAVQRAAKEVGYQLNAQAQSLRASKSQGVALLLPDINAEQYYQLYRGLHQVCQPSLSEPLDLYLTNDLPNLELEILQTLAAKSYQTIVTVSCLSNSQPYYEMLKLPAEQILFAYRQPAGADNYFSLDYVTAGEHLARRALAQRPGHIGIFCEPLEYAHSACFIQAIQETCRTVSPQTKLTVLSSQAGESNTVAFDFFRGVAPDI
;
A
#
# COMPACT_ATOMS: atom_id res chain seq x y z
N MET A 1 -24.86 10.21 -26.05
CA MET A 1 -24.30 8.98 -25.42
C MET A 1 -25.42 7.93 -25.41
N PRO A 2 -25.17 6.71 -25.82
CA PRO A 2 -26.14 5.64 -25.74
C PRO A 2 -26.55 5.34 -24.29
N THR A 3 -27.82 5.04 -24.07
CA THR A 3 -28.40 4.83 -22.75
C THR A 3 -28.94 3.41 -22.59
N ILE A 4 -29.19 2.98 -21.35
CA ILE A 4 -29.85 1.68 -21.08
C ILE A 4 -31.26 1.63 -21.76
N LYS A 5 -31.92 2.80 -21.95
CA LYS A 5 -33.21 2.87 -22.65
C LYS A 5 -33.06 2.53 -24.11
N ASP A 6 -31.98 2.94 -24.75
CA ASP A 6 -31.73 2.64 -26.17
C ASP A 6 -31.49 1.15 -26.38
N ILE A 7 -30.72 0.52 -25.47
CA ILE A 7 -30.50 -0.93 -25.47
C ILE A 7 -31.79 -1.68 -25.27
N ALA A 8 -32.64 -1.25 -24.33
CA ALA A 8 -33.94 -1.89 -24.06
C ALA A 8 -34.84 -1.88 -25.29
N LYS A 9 -34.85 -0.75 -26.03
CA LYS A 9 -35.64 -0.59 -27.26
C LYS A 9 -35.16 -1.53 -28.38
N ILE A 10 -33.83 -1.63 -28.58
CA ILE A 10 -33.23 -2.49 -29.62
C ILE A 10 -33.35 -3.96 -29.26
N ALA A 11 -33.10 -4.34 -28.01
CA ALA A 11 -33.20 -5.72 -27.56
C ALA A 11 -34.64 -6.21 -27.35
N GLY A 12 -35.64 -5.35 -27.42
CA GLY A 12 -37.03 -5.72 -27.22
C GLY A 12 -37.37 -6.19 -25.80
N VAL A 13 -36.65 -5.71 -24.81
CA VAL A 13 -36.80 -6.12 -23.39
C VAL A 13 -37.05 -4.93 -22.49
N SER A 14 -37.50 -5.19 -21.26
CA SER A 14 -37.68 -4.12 -20.26
C SER A 14 -36.35 -3.50 -19.83
N HIS A 15 -36.39 -2.24 -19.40
CA HIS A 15 -35.26 -1.54 -18.81
C HIS A 15 -34.65 -2.30 -17.62
N GLY A 16 -35.51 -2.96 -16.80
CA GLY A 16 -35.09 -3.81 -15.70
C GLY A 16 -34.32 -5.05 -16.16
N THR A 17 -34.76 -5.66 -17.28
CA THR A 17 -34.06 -6.81 -17.87
C THR A 17 -32.68 -6.42 -18.38
N VAL A 18 -32.56 -5.28 -19.08
CA VAL A 18 -31.25 -4.77 -19.53
C VAL A 18 -30.35 -4.52 -18.33
N SER A 19 -30.86 -3.87 -17.29
CA SER A 19 -30.10 -3.62 -16.06
C SER A 19 -29.62 -4.92 -15.40
N ASN A 20 -30.49 -5.94 -15.33
CA ASN A 20 -30.11 -7.23 -14.74
C ASN A 20 -29.05 -7.96 -15.58
N VAL A 21 -29.16 -7.96 -16.89
CA VAL A 21 -28.18 -8.58 -17.79
C VAL A 21 -26.82 -7.87 -17.68
N LEU A 22 -26.81 -6.54 -17.77
CA LEU A 22 -25.58 -5.75 -17.72
C LEU A 22 -24.90 -5.81 -16.35
N ASN A 23 -25.63 -6.11 -15.28
CA ASN A 23 -25.10 -6.24 -13.92
C ASN A 23 -24.88 -7.69 -13.48
N GLY A 24 -25.10 -8.68 -14.36
CA GLY A 24 -24.98 -10.10 -14.02
C GLY A 24 -25.96 -10.56 -12.93
N ARG A 25 -27.12 -9.90 -12.78
CA ARG A 25 -28.09 -10.15 -11.71
C ARG A 25 -29.35 -10.81 -12.24
N GLY A 26 -29.89 -11.77 -11.47
CA GLY A 26 -31.19 -12.39 -11.72
C GLY A 26 -31.17 -13.52 -12.75
N ASN A 27 -32.22 -14.37 -12.72
CA ASN A 27 -32.43 -15.43 -13.69
C ASN A 27 -33.01 -14.82 -14.98
N VAL A 28 -32.14 -14.44 -15.91
CA VAL A 28 -32.52 -13.99 -17.24
C VAL A 28 -32.24 -15.12 -18.25
N SER A 29 -33.15 -15.41 -19.15
CA SER A 29 -32.93 -16.45 -20.15
C SER A 29 -31.76 -16.10 -21.06
N VAL A 30 -31.05 -17.12 -21.55
CA VAL A 30 -29.87 -16.99 -22.43
C VAL A 30 -30.17 -16.13 -23.65
N GLU A 31 -31.32 -16.32 -24.28
CA GLU A 31 -31.79 -15.55 -25.46
C GLU A 31 -31.86 -14.04 -25.17
N LYS A 32 -32.37 -13.65 -23.98
CA LYS A 32 -32.45 -12.25 -23.59
C LYS A 32 -31.07 -11.69 -23.26
N ILE A 33 -30.18 -12.49 -22.68
CA ILE A 33 -28.78 -12.10 -22.42
C ILE A 33 -28.08 -11.77 -23.74
N GLU A 34 -28.19 -12.66 -24.74
CA GLU A 34 -27.58 -12.46 -26.06
C GLU A 34 -28.18 -11.26 -26.80
N ALA A 35 -29.51 -11.06 -26.72
CA ALA A 35 -30.16 -9.92 -27.33
C ALA A 35 -29.67 -8.59 -26.76
N VAL A 36 -29.55 -8.51 -25.43
CA VAL A 36 -29.05 -7.30 -24.74
C VAL A 36 -27.58 -7.04 -25.05
N GLN A 37 -26.75 -8.10 -25.10
CA GLN A 37 -25.33 -7.96 -25.43
C GLN A 37 -25.10 -7.48 -26.86
N ARG A 38 -25.87 -8.00 -27.82
CA ARG A 38 -25.84 -7.53 -29.22
C ARG A 38 -26.27 -6.07 -29.33
N ALA A 39 -27.39 -5.70 -28.70
CA ALA A 39 -27.88 -4.34 -28.70
C ALA A 39 -26.88 -3.35 -28.05
N ALA A 40 -26.26 -3.73 -26.95
CA ALA A 40 -25.24 -2.91 -26.30
C ALA A 40 -24.03 -2.67 -27.20
N LYS A 41 -23.56 -3.70 -27.92
CA LYS A 41 -22.46 -3.60 -28.88
C LYS A 41 -22.85 -2.74 -30.10
N GLU A 42 -24.04 -2.87 -30.60
CA GLU A 42 -24.57 -2.11 -31.74
C GLU A 42 -24.63 -0.60 -31.47
N VAL A 43 -25.07 -0.21 -30.27
CA VAL A 43 -25.12 1.21 -29.87
C VAL A 43 -23.77 1.75 -29.34
N GLY A 44 -22.74 0.92 -29.27
CA GLY A 44 -21.47 1.31 -28.71
C GLY A 44 -21.55 1.66 -27.21
N TYR A 45 -22.47 0.99 -26.49
CA TYR A 45 -22.64 1.23 -25.06
C TYR A 45 -21.47 0.66 -24.28
N GLN A 46 -20.68 1.53 -23.67
CA GLN A 46 -19.67 1.14 -22.69
C GLN A 46 -20.28 1.23 -21.30
N LEU A 47 -20.22 0.14 -20.56
CA LEU A 47 -20.58 0.12 -19.15
C LEU A 47 -19.72 1.19 -18.42
N ASN A 48 -20.40 2.24 -17.96
CA ASN A 48 -19.73 3.22 -17.10
C ASN A 48 -19.60 2.61 -15.70
N ALA A 49 -18.44 2.01 -15.42
CA ALA A 49 -18.14 1.38 -14.14
C ALA A 49 -18.32 2.37 -12.96
N GLN A 50 -18.04 3.66 -13.18
CA GLN A 50 -18.26 4.70 -12.15
C GLN A 50 -19.76 4.93 -11.87
N ALA A 51 -20.62 4.93 -12.90
CA ALA A 51 -22.06 5.06 -12.69
C ALA A 51 -22.67 3.79 -12.09
N GLN A 52 -22.04 2.64 -12.31
CA GLN A 52 -22.45 1.37 -11.73
C GLN A 52 -22.06 1.26 -10.25
N SER A 53 -20.85 1.70 -9.87
CA SER A 53 -20.39 1.75 -8.48
C SER A 53 -21.22 2.72 -7.63
N LEU A 54 -21.57 3.88 -8.17
CA LEU A 54 -22.45 4.85 -7.50
C LEU A 54 -23.85 4.30 -7.23
N ARG A 55 -24.39 3.42 -8.11
CA ARG A 55 -25.72 2.80 -7.94
C ARG A 55 -25.69 1.55 -7.08
N ALA A 56 -24.56 0.87 -7.00
CA ALA A 56 -24.47 -0.41 -6.31
C ALA A 56 -24.06 -0.30 -4.84
N SER A 57 -23.64 0.89 -4.35
CA SER A 57 -22.96 1.08 -3.05
C SER A 57 -21.82 0.05 -2.84
N LYS A 58 -21.26 -0.46 -3.97
CA LYS A 58 -20.20 -1.47 -3.91
C LYS A 58 -18.84 -0.76 -3.93
N SER A 59 -18.06 -1.06 -2.94
CA SER A 59 -16.64 -0.71 -2.86
C SER A 59 -15.89 -1.14 -4.12
N GLN A 60 -14.93 -0.32 -4.54
CA GLN A 60 -14.12 -0.54 -5.76
C GLN A 60 -12.90 -1.44 -5.51
N GLY A 61 -12.98 -2.40 -4.61
CA GLY A 61 -11.87 -3.31 -4.35
C GLY A 61 -10.83 -2.76 -3.38
N VAL A 62 -9.58 -3.12 -3.58
CA VAL A 62 -8.44 -2.81 -2.69
C VAL A 62 -7.49 -1.85 -3.37
N ALA A 63 -7.06 -0.79 -2.69
CA ALA A 63 -5.93 0.02 -3.11
C ALA A 63 -4.68 -0.37 -2.31
N LEU A 64 -3.56 -0.59 -3.00
CA LEU A 64 -2.27 -0.86 -2.40
C LEU A 64 -1.32 0.30 -2.70
N LEU A 65 -0.81 0.95 -1.65
CA LEU A 65 0.20 2.00 -1.75
C LEU A 65 1.55 1.44 -1.30
N LEU A 66 2.56 1.53 -2.16
CA LEU A 66 3.92 1.07 -1.88
C LEU A 66 4.92 2.18 -2.19
N PRO A 67 6.06 2.21 -1.49
CA PRO A 67 7.18 3.09 -1.88
C PRO A 67 7.65 2.81 -3.30
N ASP A 68 7.90 1.55 -3.60
CA ASP A 68 8.33 1.03 -4.89
C ASP A 68 7.94 -0.45 -5.03
N ILE A 69 8.31 -1.08 -6.14
CA ILE A 69 8.07 -2.51 -6.40
C ILE A 69 9.38 -3.33 -6.52
N ASN A 70 10.54 -2.69 -6.32
CA ASN A 70 11.84 -3.36 -6.49
C ASN A 70 12.25 -4.13 -5.24
N ALA A 71 11.83 -3.67 -4.06
CA ALA A 71 12.11 -4.38 -2.82
C ALA A 71 11.27 -5.67 -2.72
N GLU A 72 11.94 -6.79 -2.45
CA GLU A 72 11.33 -8.13 -2.41
C GLU A 72 10.09 -8.18 -1.49
N GLN A 73 10.14 -7.56 -0.30
CA GLN A 73 9.02 -7.54 0.63
C GLN A 73 7.78 -6.85 0.04
N TYR A 74 7.94 -5.77 -0.72
CA TYR A 74 6.83 -5.04 -1.34
C TYR A 74 6.23 -5.81 -2.51
N TYR A 75 7.10 -6.44 -3.31
CA TYR A 75 6.65 -7.34 -4.36
C TYR A 75 5.87 -8.54 -3.81
N GLN A 76 6.33 -9.15 -2.73
CA GLN A 76 5.63 -10.27 -2.09
C GLN A 76 4.28 -9.84 -1.50
N LEU A 77 4.19 -8.65 -0.90
CA LEU A 77 2.92 -8.09 -0.42
C LEU A 77 1.93 -7.91 -1.59
N TYR A 78 2.37 -7.25 -2.68
CA TYR A 78 1.56 -7.11 -3.89
C TYR A 78 1.09 -8.46 -4.42
N ARG A 79 2.00 -9.42 -4.56
CA ARG A 79 1.68 -10.75 -5.10
C ARG A 79 0.67 -11.50 -4.23
N GLY A 80 0.82 -11.43 -2.91
CA GLY A 80 -0.11 -12.04 -1.96
C GLY A 80 -1.50 -11.44 -2.06
N LEU A 81 -1.62 -10.12 -2.06
CA LEU A 81 -2.89 -9.42 -2.23
C LEU A 81 -3.52 -9.72 -3.60
N HIS A 82 -2.74 -9.71 -4.67
CA HIS A 82 -3.22 -10.02 -6.01
C HIS A 82 -3.80 -11.44 -6.09
N GLN A 83 -3.18 -12.43 -5.45
CA GLN A 83 -3.71 -13.79 -5.39
C GLN A 83 -5.04 -13.89 -4.65
N VAL A 84 -5.24 -13.08 -3.61
CA VAL A 84 -6.50 -13.06 -2.84
C VAL A 84 -7.61 -12.31 -3.58
N CYS A 85 -7.29 -11.22 -4.26
CA CYS A 85 -8.25 -10.40 -4.98
C CYS A 85 -8.69 -11.01 -6.32
N GLN A 86 -7.82 -11.80 -6.99
CA GLN A 86 -8.11 -12.36 -8.32
C GLN A 86 -9.27 -13.37 -8.43
N PRO A 87 -9.62 -14.20 -7.41
CA PRO A 87 -10.69 -15.19 -7.56
C PRO A 87 -12.06 -14.58 -7.86
N SER A 88 -12.29 -13.34 -7.47
CA SER A 88 -13.48 -12.60 -7.88
C SER A 88 -13.05 -11.42 -8.74
N LEU A 89 -13.21 -11.49 -10.04
CA LEU A 89 -13.07 -10.35 -10.99
C LEU A 89 -13.85 -9.09 -10.57
N SER A 90 -14.55 -9.15 -9.44
CA SER A 90 -15.36 -8.07 -8.87
C SER A 90 -14.59 -7.16 -7.91
N GLU A 91 -13.39 -7.53 -7.49
CA GLU A 91 -12.59 -6.76 -6.52
C GLU A 91 -11.20 -6.46 -7.09
N PRO A 92 -11.06 -5.41 -7.90
CA PRO A 92 -9.78 -5.04 -8.47
C PRO A 92 -8.78 -4.63 -7.38
N LEU A 93 -7.50 -4.94 -7.61
CA LEU A 93 -6.38 -4.43 -6.84
C LEU A 93 -5.71 -3.32 -7.65
N ASP A 94 -5.83 -2.09 -7.18
CA ASP A 94 -5.16 -0.93 -7.77
C ASP A 94 -3.85 -0.66 -7.02
N LEU A 95 -2.74 -0.57 -7.76
CA LEU A 95 -1.42 -0.27 -7.21
C LEU A 95 -1.05 1.20 -7.43
N TYR A 96 -0.57 1.84 -6.37
CA TYR A 96 -0.05 3.21 -6.36
C TYR A 96 1.37 3.21 -5.80
N LEU A 97 2.28 3.94 -6.46
CA LEU A 97 3.67 4.07 -6.01
C LEU A 97 3.89 5.48 -5.44
N THR A 98 4.34 5.56 -4.20
CA THR A 98 4.56 6.82 -3.48
C THR A 98 5.99 7.34 -3.65
N ASN A 99 6.94 6.49 -4.07
CA ASN A 99 8.37 6.78 -4.16
C ASN A 99 8.96 7.31 -2.84
N ASP A 100 8.36 6.98 -1.70
CA ASP A 100 8.69 7.53 -0.38
C ASP A 100 8.62 9.08 -0.33
N LEU A 101 7.75 9.67 -1.15
CA LEU A 101 7.53 11.11 -1.20
C LEU A 101 6.24 11.47 -0.47
N PRO A 102 6.28 12.13 0.71
CA PRO A 102 5.09 12.46 1.50
C PRO A 102 4.05 13.26 0.70
N ASN A 103 4.49 14.23 -0.11
CA ASN A 103 3.59 15.04 -0.92
C ASN A 103 2.85 14.20 -1.97
N LEU A 104 3.56 13.26 -2.63
CA LEU A 104 2.94 12.35 -3.60
C LEU A 104 1.94 11.41 -2.93
N GLU A 105 2.28 10.90 -1.74
CA GLU A 105 1.35 10.08 -0.97
C GLU A 105 0.06 10.84 -0.63
N LEU A 106 0.16 12.11 -0.21
CA LEU A 106 -1.01 12.95 0.04
C LEU A 106 -1.85 13.20 -1.23
N GLU A 107 -1.23 13.43 -2.39
CA GLU A 107 -1.93 13.55 -3.67
C GLU A 107 -2.66 12.25 -4.05
N ILE A 108 -2.02 11.10 -3.81
CA ILE A 108 -2.66 9.79 -4.00
C ILE A 108 -3.87 9.66 -3.09
N LEU A 109 -3.77 10.02 -1.80
CA LEU A 109 -4.91 9.98 -0.87
C LEU A 109 -6.09 10.83 -1.35
N GLN A 110 -5.85 12.02 -1.92
CA GLN A 110 -6.90 12.83 -2.55
C GLN A 110 -7.59 12.08 -3.69
N THR A 111 -6.81 11.39 -4.51
CA THR A 111 -7.32 10.57 -5.61
C THR A 111 -8.16 9.40 -5.08
N LEU A 112 -7.70 8.72 -4.02
CA LEU A 112 -8.41 7.60 -3.40
C LEU A 112 -9.71 8.06 -2.73
N ALA A 113 -9.72 9.25 -2.13
CA ALA A 113 -10.92 9.83 -1.51
C ALA A 113 -12.06 10.05 -2.52
N ALA A 114 -11.74 10.29 -3.80
CA ALA A 114 -12.71 10.40 -4.87
C ALA A 114 -13.23 9.05 -5.39
N LYS A 115 -12.57 7.94 -5.00
CA LYS A 115 -12.92 6.57 -5.33
C LYS A 115 -13.45 5.84 -4.10
N SER A 116 -14.29 4.83 -4.29
CA SER A 116 -14.89 4.06 -3.19
C SER A 116 -14.17 2.72 -3.04
N TYR A 117 -13.00 2.71 -2.39
CA TYR A 117 -12.30 1.48 -2.06
C TYR A 117 -12.90 0.82 -0.81
N GLN A 118 -12.85 -0.51 -0.77
CA GLN A 118 -13.25 -1.28 0.40
C GLN A 118 -12.14 -1.33 1.45
N THR A 119 -10.90 -1.40 0.99
CA THR A 119 -9.72 -1.52 1.84
C THR A 119 -8.56 -0.78 1.22
N ILE A 120 -7.81 -0.10 2.06
CA ILE A 120 -6.52 0.50 1.72
C ILE A 120 -5.44 -0.28 2.44
N VAL A 121 -4.45 -0.78 1.70
CA VAL A 121 -3.22 -1.35 2.27
C VAL A 121 -2.07 -0.42 1.89
N THR A 122 -1.28 0.00 2.85
CA THR A 122 -0.23 1.00 2.61
C THR A 122 1.06 0.70 3.36
N VAL A 123 2.19 0.93 2.68
CA VAL A 123 3.50 1.12 3.32
C VAL A 123 3.76 2.62 3.30
N SER A 124 3.24 3.31 4.31
CA SER A 124 3.22 4.77 4.35
C SER A 124 4.60 5.37 4.62
N CYS A 125 4.90 6.51 3.99
CA CYS A 125 6.02 7.37 4.33
C CYS A 125 5.63 8.56 5.22
N LEU A 126 4.35 8.66 5.61
CA LEU A 126 3.89 9.69 6.53
C LEU A 126 4.26 9.33 7.98
N SER A 127 4.63 10.32 8.78
CA SER A 127 4.96 10.15 10.19
C SER A 127 3.75 9.85 11.07
N ASN A 128 2.54 10.22 10.61
CA ASN A 128 1.27 9.97 11.32
C ASN A 128 0.17 9.52 10.36
N SER A 129 -0.82 8.82 10.90
CA SER A 129 -1.94 8.24 10.16
C SER A 129 -3.12 9.19 9.94
N GLN A 130 -3.12 10.37 10.59
CA GLN A 130 -4.24 11.32 10.55
C GLN A 130 -4.71 11.66 9.14
N PRO A 131 -3.83 11.93 8.13
CA PRO A 131 -4.27 12.23 6.78
C PRO A 131 -5.10 11.10 6.14
N TYR A 132 -4.80 9.84 6.46
CA TYR A 132 -5.56 8.70 5.97
C TYR A 132 -7.01 8.71 6.47
N TYR A 133 -7.20 8.92 7.78
CA TYR A 133 -8.54 8.91 8.38
C TYR A 133 -9.36 10.13 7.97
N GLU A 134 -8.75 11.32 7.94
CA GLU A 134 -9.45 12.56 7.60
C GLU A 134 -9.84 12.63 6.12
N MET A 135 -8.96 12.22 5.22
CA MET A 135 -9.18 12.35 3.78
C MET A 135 -10.06 11.24 3.23
N LEU A 136 -9.81 9.99 3.63
CA LEU A 136 -10.51 8.83 3.08
C LEU A 136 -11.89 8.63 3.71
N LYS A 137 -12.08 9.05 4.97
CA LYS A 137 -13.33 8.85 5.74
C LYS A 137 -13.76 7.38 5.80
N LEU A 138 -12.79 6.48 5.74
CA LEU A 138 -13.00 5.05 5.91
C LEU A 138 -12.88 4.67 7.40
N PRO A 139 -13.60 3.62 7.85
CA PRO A 139 -13.35 3.01 9.16
C PRO A 139 -11.88 2.60 9.31
N ALA A 140 -11.32 2.74 10.51
CA ALA A 140 -9.91 2.44 10.76
C ALA A 140 -9.53 0.99 10.37
N GLU A 141 -10.44 0.04 10.56
CA GLU A 141 -10.27 -1.36 10.20
C GLU A 141 -10.17 -1.61 8.68
N GLN A 142 -10.55 -0.65 7.86
CA GLN A 142 -10.42 -0.70 6.39
C GLN A 142 -9.10 -0.12 5.88
N ILE A 143 -8.26 0.43 6.76
CA ILE A 143 -6.95 0.98 6.42
C ILE A 143 -5.90 0.16 7.16
N LEU A 144 -5.09 -0.61 6.43
CA LEU A 144 -4.04 -1.47 6.97
C LEU A 144 -2.67 -0.89 6.66
N PHE A 145 -1.94 -0.51 7.69
CA PHE A 145 -0.53 -0.11 7.57
C PHE A 145 0.37 -1.34 7.63
N ALA A 146 1.17 -1.54 6.60
CA ALA A 146 2.06 -2.68 6.46
C ALA A 146 3.51 -2.25 6.66
N TYR A 147 4.29 -3.03 7.42
CA TYR A 147 5.71 -2.85 7.74
C TYR A 147 6.04 -1.57 8.49
N ARG A 148 5.52 -0.43 8.10
CA ARG A 148 5.70 0.87 8.74
C ARG A 148 4.45 1.23 9.53
N GLN A 149 4.63 1.71 10.76
CA GLN A 149 3.54 2.14 11.63
C GLN A 149 3.62 3.65 11.84
N PRO A 150 2.82 4.45 11.13
CA PRO A 150 2.67 5.87 11.44
C PRO A 150 2.09 6.07 12.84
N ALA A 151 2.43 7.17 13.50
CA ALA A 151 1.84 7.51 14.80
C ALA A 151 0.31 7.58 14.69
N GLY A 152 -0.40 6.98 15.63
CA GLY A 152 -1.87 6.93 15.64
C GLY A 152 -2.48 5.91 14.67
N ALA A 153 -1.70 4.99 14.10
CA ALA A 153 -2.23 3.91 13.28
C ALA A 153 -2.89 2.84 14.17
N ASP A 154 -4.20 2.60 13.96
CA ASP A 154 -4.98 1.64 14.74
C ASP A 154 -4.86 0.20 14.20
N ASN A 155 -4.74 0.06 12.88
CA ASN A 155 -4.70 -1.24 12.22
C ASN A 155 -3.40 -1.38 11.42
N TYR A 156 -2.48 -2.18 11.93
CA TYR A 156 -1.16 -2.37 11.29
C TYR A 156 -0.62 -3.77 11.53
N PHE A 157 0.30 -4.18 10.65
CA PHE A 157 1.23 -5.27 10.94
C PHE A 157 2.67 -4.81 10.66
N SER A 158 3.58 -5.15 11.55
CA SER A 158 5.00 -4.85 11.40
C SER A 158 5.86 -6.00 11.91
N LEU A 159 7.15 -5.94 11.60
CA LEU A 159 8.12 -6.86 12.18
C LEU A 159 8.41 -6.45 13.64
N ASP A 160 8.88 -7.39 14.44
CA ASP A 160 9.41 -7.10 15.77
C ASP A 160 10.81 -6.47 15.64
N TYR A 161 10.82 -5.17 15.37
CA TYR A 161 12.04 -4.40 15.15
C TYR A 161 12.90 -4.30 16.41
N VAL A 162 12.31 -4.39 17.60
CA VAL A 162 13.05 -4.36 18.87
C VAL A 162 13.89 -5.64 19.00
N THR A 163 13.26 -6.80 18.94
CA THR A 163 13.97 -8.09 19.00
C THR A 163 15.00 -8.24 17.87
N ALA A 164 14.65 -7.78 16.66
CA ALA A 164 15.59 -7.80 15.54
C ALA A 164 16.83 -6.92 15.80
N GLY A 165 16.65 -5.72 16.35
CA GLY A 165 17.73 -4.82 16.72
C GLY A 165 18.64 -5.40 17.78
N GLU A 166 18.07 -5.98 18.84
CA GLU A 166 18.83 -6.66 19.90
C GLU A 166 19.70 -7.80 19.35
N HIS A 167 19.10 -8.68 18.52
CA HIS A 167 19.82 -9.81 17.92
C HIS A 167 20.96 -9.34 17.03
N LEU A 168 20.71 -8.33 16.19
CA LEU A 168 21.74 -7.78 15.31
C LEU A 168 22.91 -7.18 16.11
N ALA A 169 22.60 -6.40 17.15
CA ALA A 169 23.62 -5.81 18.02
C ALA A 169 24.48 -6.88 18.70
N ARG A 170 23.85 -7.92 19.31
CA ARG A 170 24.58 -9.03 19.95
C ARG A 170 25.46 -9.76 18.96
N ARG A 171 24.99 -10.00 17.73
CA ARG A 171 25.76 -10.65 16.68
C ARG A 171 26.96 -9.83 16.23
N ALA A 172 26.79 -8.51 16.08
CA ALA A 172 27.88 -7.60 15.75
C ALA A 172 28.92 -7.53 16.88
N LEU A 173 28.46 -7.39 18.13
CA LEU A 173 29.35 -7.32 19.32
C LEU A 173 30.12 -8.61 19.56
N ALA A 174 29.64 -9.77 19.12
CA ALA A 174 30.37 -11.04 19.21
C ALA A 174 31.71 -11.00 18.46
N GLN A 175 31.85 -10.12 17.46
CA GLN A 175 33.12 -9.88 16.74
C GLN A 175 34.07 -8.93 17.48
N ARG A 176 33.69 -8.39 18.66
CA ARG A 176 34.44 -7.43 19.49
C ARG A 176 34.91 -6.18 18.71
N PRO A 177 34.03 -5.52 17.94
CA PRO A 177 34.43 -4.34 17.18
C PRO A 177 34.71 -3.18 18.12
N GLY A 178 35.69 -2.33 17.77
CA GLY A 178 35.92 -1.05 18.44
C GLY A 178 34.87 -0.01 18.06
N HIS A 179 34.31 -0.13 16.86
CA HIS A 179 33.34 0.82 16.31
C HIS A 179 32.29 0.09 15.41
N ILE A 180 31.04 0.46 15.59
CA ILE A 180 29.90 -0.02 14.76
C ILE A 180 29.26 1.18 14.08
N GLY A 181 29.15 1.11 12.75
CA GLY A 181 28.37 2.05 11.94
C GLY A 181 27.04 1.44 11.54
N ILE A 182 25.96 2.20 11.65
CA ILE A 182 24.61 1.78 11.23
C ILE A 182 24.10 2.76 10.20
N PHE A 183 23.65 2.22 9.07
CA PHE A 183 22.89 2.95 8.07
C PHE A 183 21.44 2.51 8.14
N CYS A 184 20.54 3.45 8.23
CA CYS A 184 19.12 3.15 8.36
C CYS A 184 18.25 4.15 7.59
N GLU A 185 16.99 3.79 7.40
CA GLU A 185 15.95 4.71 6.97
C GLU A 185 15.80 5.88 7.96
N PRO A 186 15.12 6.98 7.57
CA PRO A 186 14.89 8.12 8.44
C PRO A 186 14.35 7.73 9.81
N LEU A 187 14.88 8.33 10.87
CA LEU A 187 14.49 8.05 12.25
C LEU A 187 13.10 8.61 12.61
N GLU A 188 12.48 9.39 11.72
CA GLU A 188 11.09 9.80 11.83
C GLU A 188 10.13 8.62 11.71
N TYR A 189 10.56 7.53 11.08
CA TYR A 189 9.76 6.30 11.02
C TYR A 189 9.88 5.54 12.35
N ALA A 190 8.74 5.28 12.99
CA ALA A 190 8.69 4.64 14.30
C ALA A 190 9.45 3.30 14.34
N HIS A 191 9.36 2.49 13.27
CA HIS A 191 10.07 1.21 13.18
C HIS A 191 11.59 1.39 13.14
N SER A 192 12.11 2.39 12.41
CA SER A 192 13.54 2.72 12.37
C SER A 192 14.02 3.19 13.74
N ALA A 193 13.26 4.08 14.37
CA ALA A 193 13.58 4.57 15.71
C ALA A 193 13.64 3.43 16.73
N CYS A 194 12.63 2.54 16.77
CA CYS A 194 12.60 1.39 17.68
C CYS A 194 13.77 0.42 17.43
N PHE A 195 14.07 0.13 16.17
CA PHE A 195 15.19 -0.73 15.79
C PHE A 195 16.54 -0.16 16.26
N ILE A 196 16.79 1.10 15.97
CA ILE A 196 18.04 1.78 16.35
C ILE A 196 18.14 1.91 17.87
N GLN A 197 17.08 2.26 18.56
CA GLN A 197 17.06 2.33 20.02
C GLN A 197 17.41 0.98 20.66
N ALA A 198 16.86 -0.12 20.16
CA ALA A 198 17.18 -1.46 20.65
C ALA A 198 18.66 -1.82 20.45
N ILE A 199 19.25 -1.45 19.30
CA ILE A 199 20.68 -1.62 19.04
C ILE A 199 21.52 -0.80 20.02
N GLN A 200 21.19 0.49 20.19
CA GLN A 200 21.91 1.40 21.08
C GLN A 200 21.91 0.90 22.53
N GLU A 201 20.73 0.48 23.02
CA GLU A 201 20.58 -0.05 24.37
C GLU A 201 21.38 -1.33 24.58
N THR A 202 21.34 -2.23 23.60
CA THR A 202 22.11 -3.48 23.65
C THR A 202 23.62 -3.21 23.64
N CYS A 203 24.09 -2.31 22.77
CA CYS A 203 25.50 -1.93 22.72
C CYS A 203 25.96 -1.33 24.05
N ARG A 204 25.18 -0.40 24.62
CA ARG A 204 25.46 0.25 25.89
C ARG A 204 25.57 -0.75 27.05
N THR A 205 24.69 -1.76 27.05
CA THR A 205 24.65 -2.75 28.14
C THR A 205 25.73 -3.82 28.01
N VAL A 206 25.98 -4.32 26.77
CA VAL A 206 26.88 -5.45 26.55
C VAL A 206 28.33 -5.02 26.36
N SER A 207 28.57 -3.89 25.70
CA SER A 207 29.94 -3.40 25.39
C SER A 207 29.97 -1.87 25.38
N PRO A 208 29.97 -1.22 26.57
CA PRO A 208 29.92 0.24 26.68
C PRO A 208 31.07 0.97 25.99
N GLN A 209 32.19 0.28 25.80
CA GLN A 209 33.40 0.84 25.15
C GLN A 209 33.30 0.86 23.61
N THR A 210 32.39 0.10 23.02
CA THR A 210 32.19 0.07 21.55
C THR A 210 31.54 1.38 21.10
N LYS A 211 32.26 2.11 20.24
CA LYS A 211 31.71 3.34 19.64
C LYS A 211 30.57 2.96 18.69
N LEU A 212 29.48 3.72 18.72
CA LEU A 212 28.32 3.55 17.81
C LEU A 212 28.09 4.85 17.04
N THR A 213 27.97 4.75 15.72
CA THR A 213 27.57 5.87 14.86
C THR A 213 26.37 5.46 14.05
N VAL A 214 25.32 6.28 14.09
CA VAL A 214 24.07 6.06 13.32
C VAL A 214 23.97 7.15 12.28
N LEU A 215 23.73 6.73 11.04
CA LEU A 215 23.48 7.59 9.89
C LEU A 215 22.15 7.19 9.26
N SER A 216 21.29 8.16 9.09
CA SER A 216 20.02 7.97 8.40
C SER A 216 20.01 8.72 7.08
N SER A 217 19.42 8.13 6.06
CA SER A 217 19.25 8.76 4.75
C SER A 217 17.91 8.39 4.14
N GLN A 218 17.39 9.29 3.32
CA GLN A 218 16.22 8.99 2.50
C GLN A 218 16.58 8.04 1.33
N ALA A 219 15.55 7.43 0.73
CA ALA A 219 15.74 6.58 -0.42
C ALA A 219 16.46 7.35 -1.56
N GLY A 220 17.53 6.76 -2.08
CA GLY A 220 18.36 7.35 -3.14
C GLY A 220 19.63 8.08 -2.68
N GLU A 221 19.75 8.46 -1.40
CA GLU A 221 20.92 9.16 -0.86
C GLU A 221 21.93 8.23 -0.17
N SER A 222 21.53 6.98 0.07
CA SER A 222 22.28 6.01 0.89
C SER A 222 23.72 5.78 0.42
N ASN A 223 23.99 5.80 -0.90
CA ASN A 223 25.34 5.60 -1.42
C ASN A 223 26.28 6.75 -1.07
N THR A 224 25.80 8.00 -1.12
CA THR A 224 26.59 9.19 -0.77
C THR A 224 26.88 9.21 0.71
N VAL A 225 25.86 8.95 1.54
CA VAL A 225 25.98 8.92 3.00
C VAL A 225 26.93 7.80 3.45
N ALA A 226 26.82 6.60 2.84
CA ALA A 226 27.72 5.49 3.11
C ALA A 226 29.17 5.84 2.74
N PHE A 227 29.38 6.43 1.57
CA PHE A 227 30.70 6.83 1.09
C PHE A 227 31.34 7.87 2.03
N ASP A 228 30.60 8.88 2.45
CA ASP A 228 31.09 9.91 3.37
C ASP A 228 31.40 9.34 4.75
N PHE A 229 30.59 8.37 5.24
CA PHE A 229 30.87 7.65 6.45
C PHE A 229 32.22 6.92 6.38
N PHE A 230 32.44 6.12 5.33
CA PHE A 230 33.70 5.37 5.19
C PHE A 230 34.91 6.28 5.03
N ARG A 231 34.79 7.44 4.37
CA ARG A 231 35.86 8.43 4.26
C ARG A 231 36.18 9.13 5.58
N GLY A 232 35.17 9.34 6.44
CA GLY A 232 35.33 10.08 7.69
C GLY A 232 35.66 9.22 8.91
N VAL A 233 35.30 7.93 8.89
CA VAL A 233 35.33 7.06 10.08
C VAL A 233 36.28 5.89 9.95
N ALA A 234 36.83 5.59 8.79
CA ALA A 234 37.70 4.46 8.54
C ALA A 234 39.13 4.88 8.17
N PRO A 235 39.85 5.62 9.01
CA PRO A 235 41.29 5.87 8.81
C PRO A 235 42.16 4.66 9.14
N ASP A 236 41.63 3.63 9.81
CA ASP A 236 42.43 2.55 10.42
C ASP A 236 42.04 1.14 9.91
N ILE A 237 41.43 1.00 8.71
CA ILE A 237 41.23 -0.29 8.07
C ILE A 237 42.29 -0.54 7.01
#